data_19d28ca8eb991c5a6363a18625efd83e
#
_entry.id   19d28ca8eb991c5a6363a18625efd83e
#
_cell.length_a   1.000
_cell.length_b   1.000
_cell.length_c   1.000
_cell.angle_alpha   90.00
_cell.angle_beta   90.00
_cell.angle_gamma   90.00
#
_symmetry.space_group_name_H-M   'P 1'
#
loop_
_entity.id
_entity.type
_entity.pdbx_description
1 polymer ?
#
loop_
_entity_poly.entity_id
_entity_poly.type
_entity_poly.pdbx_seq_one_letter_code
_entity_poly.pdbx_strand_id
1 'polypeptide(L)'
;MVAFAIEGPKAVGKTETAARRANAVLHLDTAQDSGVLAADPSLSSFAPGTILIDEWQKHPESWDYVRRAVDAGAEAGRFLLTGSATPVAGTDTHSGAGRILSLRMRPLALFERAGWEPTVSVRKLFQGSETITGETGKLLPDYVSAIAGGGFPEFYEAPAVVRNQQLDSYLARVVDRDLPDQGYTVRDSSTLMN
;
A
#
# COMPACT_ATOMS: atom_id res chain seq x y z
N MET A 1 -3.93 -11.70 16.83
CA MET A 1 -3.81 -10.81 15.68
C MET A 1 -2.86 -11.48 14.70
N VAL A 2 -3.27 -11.75 13.49
CA VAL A 2 -2.69 -12.87 12.77
C VAL A 2 -2.42 -12.57 11.31
N ALA A 3 -3.24 -11.75 10.64
CA ALA A 3 -3.04 -11.32 9.27
C ALA A 3 -3.06 -9.78 9.17
N PHE A 4 -2.38 -9.24 8.16
CA PHE A 4 -2.32 -7.81 7.87
C PHE A 4 -2.71 -7.54 6.43
N ALA A 5 -3.56 -6.55 6.22
CA ALA A 5 -3.88 -6.01 4.90
C ALA A 5 -3.24 -4.62 4.76
N ILE A 6 -2.39 -4.43 3.76
CA ILE A 6 -1.77 -3.14 3.46
C ILE A 6 -2.55 -2.50 2.33
N GLU A 7 -3.24 -1.41 2.67
CA GLU A 7 -4.08 -0.64 1.77
C GLU A 7 -3.42 0.70 1.44
N GLY A 8 -3.75 1.28 0.30
CA GLY A 8 -3.24 2.59 -0.08
C GLY A 8 -3.23 2.79 -1.59
N PRO A 9 -2.88 4.01 -2.06
CA PRO A 9 -2.91 4.32 -3.49
C PRO A 9 -2.00 3.41 -4.31
N LYS A 10 -2.26 3.31 -5.61
CA LYS A 10 -1.35 2.62 -6.54
C LYS A 10 0.03 3.29 -6.51
N ALA A 11 1.06 2.56 -6.81
CA ALA A 11 2.46 3.03 -6.85
C ALA A 11 3.02 3.59 -5.53
N VAL A 12 2.35 3.37 -4.37
CA VAL A 12 2.85 3.82 -3.05
C VAL A 12 3.92 2.88 -2.46
N GLY A 13 4.16 1.72 -3.10
CA GLY A 13 5.17 0.74 -2.67
C GLY A 13 4.65 -0.39 -1.78
N LYS A 14 3.34 -0.68 -1.78
CA LYS A 14 2.74 -1.75 -0.95
C LYS A 14 3.38 -3.11 -1.18
N THR A 15 3.35 -3.56 -2.43
CA THR A 15 3.87 -4.88 -2.84
C THR A 15 5.34 -5.01 -2.50
N GLU A 16 6.17 -4.02 -2.83
CA GLU A 16 7.61 -4.02 -2.54
C GLU A 16 7.88 -4.08 -1.03
N THR A 17 7.13 -3.30 -0.24
CA THR A 17 7.27 -3.29 1.23
C THR A 17 6.87 -4.63 1.85
N ALA A 18 5.80 -5.24 1.36
CA ALA A 18 5.30 -6.52 1.85
C ALA A 18 6.21 -7.68 1.41
N ALA A 19 6.66 -7.69 0.15
CA ALA A 19 7.51 -8.74 -0.41
C ALA A 19 8.83 -8.91 0.36
N ARG A 20 9.41 -7.80 0.86
CA ARG A 20 10.62 -7.85 1.72
C ARG A 20 10.43 -8.60 3.04
N ARG A 21 9.21 -8.89 3.43
CA ARG A 21 8.85 -9.58 4.67
C ARG A 21 8.23 -10.95 4.42
N ALA A 22 7.97 -11.27 3.16
CA ALA A 22 7.33 -12.52 2.77
C ALA A 22 8.36 -13.61 2.43
N ASN A 23 8.03 -14.85 2.76
CA ASN A 23 8.77 -16.04 2.35
C ASN A 23 8.24 -16.62 1.03
N ALA A 24 6.97 -16.36 0.73
CA ALA A 24 6.32 -16.70 -0.53
C ALA A 24 5.42 -15.55 -0.98
N VAL A 25 5.25 -15.39 -2.29
CA VAL A 25 4.43 -14.35 -2.89
C VAL A 25 3.47 -15.01 -3.89
N LEU A 26 2.19 -14.65 -3.81
CA LEU A 26 1.16 -14.96 -4.79
C LEU A 26 0.68 -13.66 -5.42
N HIS A 27 0.88 -13.50 -6.70
CA HIS A 27 0.37 -12.37 -7.50
C HIS A 27 -0.97 -12.75 -8.12
N LEU A 28 -2.08 -12.38 -7.49
CA LEU A 28 -3.42 -12.80 -7.90
C LEU A 28 -3.92 -12.13 -9.19
N ASP A 29 -3.16 -11.23 -9.77
CA ASP A 29 -3.38 -10.71 -11.11
C ASP A 29 -2.84 -11.65 -12.21
N THR A 30 -2.14 -12.74 -11.84
CA THR A 30 -1.66 -13.78 -12.76
C THR A 30 -2.54 -15.03 -12.71
N ALA A 31 -2.76 -15.67 -13.87
CA ALA A 31 -3.52 -16.91 -13.94
C ALA A 31 -2.82 -18.08 -13.21
N GLN A 32 -1.50 -18.07 -13.15
CA GLN A 32 -0.73 -19.09 -12.46
C GLN A 32 -1.01 -19.09 -10.96
N ASP A 33 -0.83 -17.93 -10.30
CA ASP A 33 -0.93 -17.83 -8.85
C ASP A 33 -2.39 -17.88 -8.37
N SER A 34 -3.33 -17.34 -9.16
CA SER A 34 -4.76 -17.56 -8.89
C SER A 34 -5.17 -19.03 -9.00
N GLY A 35 -4.55 -19.79 -9.93
CA GLY A 35 -4.71 -21.24 -10.02
C GLY A 35 -4.17 -21.98 -8.78
N VAL A 36 -3.02 -21.54 -8.26
CA VAL A 36 -2.46 -22.08 -7.01
C VAL A 36 -3.39 -21.85 -5.82
N LEU A 37 -3.92 -20.62 -5.68
CA LEU A 37 -4.87 -20.30 -4.63
C LEU A 37 -6.17 -21.10 -4.74
N ALA A 38 -6.68 -21.31 -5.96
CA ALA A 38 -7.88 -22.10 -6.19
C ALA A 38 -7.67 -23.60 -5.84
N ALA A 39 -6.48 -24.14 -6.08
CA ALA A 39 -6.13 -25.52 -5.77
C ALA A 39 -5.88 -25.77 -4.27
N ASP A 40 -5.31 -24.78 -3.56
CA ASP A 40 -5.06 -24.83 -2.11
C ASP A 40 -5.53 -23.54 -1.43
N PRO A 41 -6.85 -23.37 -1.20
CA PRO A 41 -7.41 -22.18 -0.55
C PRO A 41 -6.92 -21.96 0.89
N SER A 42 -6.43 -23.02 1.53
CA SER A 42 -5.89 -22.95 2.89
C SER A 42 -4.42 -22.50 2.93
N LEU A 43 -3.74 -22.50 1.79
CA LEU A 43 -2.30 -22.25 1.64
C LEU A 43 -1.46 -23.15 2.56
N SER A 44 -1.95 -24.37 2.82
CA SER A 44 -1.31 -25.34 3.70
C SER A 44 -0.10 -26.03 3.05
N SER A 45 -0.02 -26.05 1.73
CA SER A 45 1.10 -26.57 0.97
C SER A 45 2.35 -25.67 1.03
N PHE A 46 2.19 -24.42 1.45
CA PHE A 46 3.31 -23.48 1.57
C PHE A 46 4.14 -23.74 2.82
N ALA A 47 5.45 -23.66 2.68
CA ALA A 47 6.39 -23.73 3.79
C ALA A 47 6.04 -22.74 4.93
N PRO A 48 6.46 -23.02 6.18
CA PRO A 48 6.32 -22.08 7.28
C PRO A 48 6.90 -20.69 6.95
N GLY A 49 6.31 -19.63 7.51
CA GLY A 49 6.72 -18.25 7.28
C GLY A 49 5.57 -17.41 6.69
N THR A 50 5.86 -16.21 6.30
CA THR A 50 4.88 -15.25 5.80
C THR A 50 4.57 -15.45 4.33
N ILE A 51 3.30 -15.49 3.96
CA ILE A 51 2.80 -15.51 2.58
C ILE A 51 2.22 -14.14 2.27
N LEU A 52 2.70 -13.52 1.18
CA LEU A 52 2.10 -12.32 0.60
C LEU A 52 1.07 -12.75 -0.45
N ILE A 53 -0.14 -12.22 -0.31
CA ILE A 53 -1.22 -12.32 -1.30
C ILE A 53 -1.38 -10.92 -1.89
N ASP A 54 -0.78 -10.71 -3.06
CA ASP A 54 -0.77 -9.42 -3.75
C ASP A 54 -1.96 -9.29 -4.69
N GLU A 55 -2.52 -8.06 -4.80
CA GLU A 55 -3.72 -7.74 -5.57
C GLU A 55 -4.93 -8.61 -5.18
N TRP A 56 -5.09 -8.86 -3.85
CA TRP A 56 -6.12 -9.74 -3.31
C TRP A 56 -7.55 -9.41 -3.80
N GLN A 57 -7.84 -8.14 -4.12
CA GLN A 57 -9.15 -7.71 -4.62
C GLN A 57 -9.50 -8.27 -6.01
N LYS A 58 -8.53 -8.84 -6.74
CA LYS A 58 -8.77 -9.59 -7.99
C LYS A 58 -9.46 -10.92 -7.72
N HIS A 59 -9.24 -11.47 -6.54
CA HIS A 59 -9.84 -12.69 -6.04
C HIS A 59 -10.37 -12.45 -4.62
N PRO A 60 -11.53 -11.76 -4.47
CA PRO A 60 -12.06 -11.35 -3.16
C PRO A 60 -12.27 -12.50 -2.17
N GLU A 61 -12.50 -13.71 -2.66
CA GLU A 61 -12.59 -14.93 -1.87
C GLU A 61 -11.31 -15.22 -1.07
N SER A 62 -10.14 -14.71 -1.50
CA SER A 62 -8.88 -14.84 -0.77
C SER A 62 -8.93 -14.24 0.64
N TRP A 63 -9.72 -13.19 0.81
CA TRP A 63 -9.98 -12.58 2.11
C TRP A 63 -10.63 -13.56 3.09
N ASP A 64 -11.62 -14.29 2.63
CA ASP A 64 -12.31 -15.30 3.44
C ASP A 64 -11.43 -16.52 3.71
N TYR A 65 -10.59 -16.91 2.76
CA TYR A 65 -9.61 -17.99 2.97
C TYR A 65 -8.64 -17.63 4.09
N VAL A 66 -8.05 -16.43 4.06
CA VAL A 66 -7.19 -15.93 5.12
C VAL A 66 -7.92 -15.87 6.45
N ARG A 67 -9.13 -15.31 6.50
CA ARG A 67 -9.94 -15.25 7.72
C ARG A 67 -10.16 -16.63 8.32
N ARG A 68 -10.55 -17.62 7.50
CA ARG A 68 -10.77 -19.01 7.95
C ARG A 68 -9.47 -19.67 8.43
N ALA A 69 -8.34 -19.43 7.78
CA ALA A 69 -7.05 -19.93 8.21
C ALA A 69 -6.66 -19.36 9.58
N VAL A 70 -6.93 -18.07 9.82
CA VAL A 70 -6.75 -17.43 11.12
C VAL A 70 -7.65 -18.06 12.19
N ASP A 71 -8.92 -18.30 11.89
CA ASP A 71 -9.85 -18.97 12.80
C ASP A 71 -9.42 -20.43 13.11
N ALA A 72 -8.76 -21.09 12.16
CA ALA A 72 -8.18 -22.42 12.31
C ALA A 72 -6.85 -22.44 13.08
N GLY A 73 -6.33 -21.29 13.53
CA GLY A 73 -5.14 -21.19 14.37
C GLY A 73 -3.83 -20.95 13.61
N ALA A 74 -3.88 -20.36 12.40
CA ALA A 74 -2.69 -19.94 11.71
C ALA A 74 -1.80 -19.02 12.58
N GLU A 75 -0.48 -19.13 12.42
CA GLU A 75 0.49 -18.35 13.19
C GLU A 75 0.36 -16.83 12.92
N ALA A 76 0.74 -16.03 13.91
CA ALA A 76 0.73 -14.58 13.80
C ALA A 76 1.70 -14.11 12.69
N GLY A 77 1.20 -13.27 11.77
CA GLY A 77 1.98 -12.78 10.63
C GLY A 77 2.14 -13.79 9.49
N ARG A 78 1.39 -14.90 9.52
CA ARG A 78 1.38 -15.85 8.40
C ARG A 78 0.95 -15.21 7.08
N PHE A 79 0.00 -14.27 7.11
CA PHE A 79 -0.55 -13.67 5.90
C PHE A 79 -0.36 -12.17 5.87
N LEU A 80 0.14 -11.68 4.74
CA LEU A 80 0.11 -10.29 4.30
C LEU A 80 -0.75 -10.20 3.05
N LEU A 81 -1.67 -9.24 3.02
CA LEU A 81 -2.47 -8.95 1.83
C LEU A 81 -2.12 -7.53 1.36
N THR A 82 -1.95 -7.35 0.06
CA THR A 82 -1.78 -6.04 -0.55
C THR A 82 -2.84 -5.82 -1.61
N GLY A 83 -3.36 -4.61 -1.66
CA GLY A 83 -4.36 -4.21 -2.65
C GLY A 83 -4.44 -2.70 -2.78
N SER A 84 -4.84 -2.22 -3.95
CA SER A 84 -4.92 -0.79 -4.26
C SER A 84 -6.30 -0.18 -4.01
N ALA A 85 -7.32 -1.01 -3.80
CA ALA A 85 -8.69 -0.58 -3.64
C ALA A 85 -9.43 -1.42 -2.59
N THR A 86 -10.44 -0.84 -1.99
CA THR A 86 -11.49 -1.60 -1.28
C THR A 86 -12.20 -2.48 -2.31
N PRO A 87 -12.66 -3.70 -1.95
CA PRO A 87 -13.46 -4.52 -2.85
C PRO A 87 -14.62 -3.72 -3.42
N VAL A 88 -14.96 -3.98 -4.67
CA VAL A 88 -16.13 -3.34 -5.32
C VAL A 88 -17.35 -3.54 -4.43
N ALA A 89 -18.12 -2.48 -4.21
CA ALA A 89 -19.36 -2.54 -3.43
C ALA A 89 -20.27 -3.65 -3.97
N GLY A 90 -20.64 -4.60 -3.11
CA GLY A 90 -21.42 -5.80 -3.49
C GLY A 90 -20.62 -7.09 -3.49
N THR A 91 -19.31 -7.07 -3.29
CA THR A 91 -18.57 -8.28 -2.98
C THR A 91 -18.89 -8.70 -1.54
N ASP A 92 -19.51 -9.87 -1.39
CA ASP A 92 -19.91 -10.41 -0.08
C ASP A 92 -18.68 -10.98 0.65
N THR A 93 -17.78 -10.07 1.06
CA THR A 93 -16.64 -10.42 1.91
C THR A 93 -16.98 -10.08 3.36
N HIS A 94 -16.76 -11.04 4.25
CA HIS A 94 -16.87 -10.78 5.69
C HIS A 94 -15.89 -9.69 6.12
N SER A 95 -16.24 -8.89 7.11
CA SER A 95 -15.45 -7.73 7.55
C SER A 95 -14.01 -8.03 8.00
N GLY A 96 -13.68 -9.31 8.26
CA GLY A 96 -12.38 -9.72 8.79
C GLY A 96 -12.06 -9.17 10.18
N ALA A 97 -13.04 -8.55 10.86
CA ALA A 97 -12.85 -7.90 12.14
C ALA A 97 -12.22 -8.83 13.19
N GLY A 98 -11.13 -8.39 13.81
CA GLY A 98 -10.38 -9.14 14.80
C GLY A 98 -9.44 -10.23 14.24
N ARG A 99 -9.45 -10.50 12.93
CA ARG A 99 -8.62 -11.50 12.24
C ARG A 99 -7.61 -10.85 11.31
N ILE A 100 -8.03 -9.83 10.59
CA ILE A 100 -7.20 -9.10 9.62
C ILE A 100 -7.14 -7.65 10.07
N LEU A 101 -5.94 -7.12 10.24
CA LEU A 101 -5.69 -5.73 10.58
C LEU A 101 -5.32 -4.96 9.33
N SER A 102 -6.12 -3.94 8.99
CA SER A 102 -5.80 -3.03 7.89
C SER A 102 -4.76 -1.98 8.33
N LEU A 103 -3.72 -1.86 7.53
CA LEU A 103 -2.67 -0.85 7.64
C LEU A 103 -2.74 0.06 6.42
N ARG A 104 -2.96 1.35 6.63
CA ARG A 104 -2.96 2.32 5.53
C ARG A 104 -1.55 2.80 5.24
N MET A 105 -1.04 2.44 4.07
CA MET A 105 0.21 2.96 3.54
C MET A 105 -0.03 4.29 2.81
N ARG A 106 0.77 5.28 3.11
CA ARG A 106 0.74 6.61 2.52
C ARG A 106 2.00 6.85 1.69
N PRO A 107 1.99 7.84 0.77
CA PRO A 107 3.23 8.30 0.15
C PRO A 107 4.27 8.68 1.20
N LEU A 108 5.55 8.56 0.84
CA LEU A 108 6.67 8.83 1.72
C LEU A 108 6.60 10.24 2.34
N ALA A 109 6.70 10.31 3.64
CA ALA A 109 6.93 11.57 4.34
C ALA A 109 8.33 12.13 4.04
N LEU A 110 8.55 13.41 4.28
CA LEU A 110 9.86 14.04 3.99
C LEU A 110 11.02 13.30 4.65
N PHE A 111 10.86 12.93 5.90
CA PHE A 111 11.92 12.25 6.68
C PHE A 111 12.22 10.81 6.21
N GLU A 112 11.37 10.24 5.38
CA GLU A 112 11.57 8.90 4.77
C GLU A 112 12.31 8.99 3.43
N ARG A 113 12.51 10.19 2.90
CA ARG A 113 13.18 10.42 1.62
C ARG A 113 14.68 10.62 1.82
N ALA A 114 15.48 10.16 0.87
CA ALA A 114 16.92 10.36 0.90
C ALA A 114 17.30 11.85 1.05
N GLY A 115 18.25 12.14 1.94
CA GLY A 115 18.71 13.50 2.22
C GLY A 115 17.76 14.38 3.04
N TRP A 116 16.72 13.81 3.65
CA TRP A 116 15.78 14.50 4.55
C TRP A 116 15.81 13.86 5.94
N GLU A 117 16.91 13.94 6.62
CA GLU A 117 17.06 13.35 7.93
C GLU A 117 16.31 14.14 9.01
N PRO A 118 15.51 13.47 9.87
CA PRO A 118 14.80 14.15 10.93
C PRO A 118 15.77 14.62 12.03
N THR A 119 15.61 15.85 12.45
CA THR A 119 16.38 16.42 13.57
C THR A 119 15.68 16.28 14.91
N VAL A 120 14.38 15.99 14.90
CA VAL A 120 13.54 15.85 16.10
C VAL A 120 12.78 14.54 16.06
N SER A 121 12.80 13.79 17.16
CA SER A 121 12.07 12.54 17.31
C SER A 121 10.83 12.73 18.17
N VAL A 122 9.64 12.50 17.58
CA VAL A 122 8.36 12.53 18.30
C VAL A 122 8.37 11.57 19.49
N ARG A 123 8.97 10.39 19.35
CA ARG A 123 9.07 9.41 20.44
C ARG A 123 9.86 9.97 21.63
N LYS A 124 10.98 10.61 21.37
CA LYS A 124 11.80 11.21 22.44
C LYS A 124 11.12 12.42 23.07
N LEU A 125 10.34 13.20 22.28
CA LEU A 125 9.51 14.27 22.83
C LEU A 125 8.49 13.75 23.84
N PHE A 126 7.78 12.67 23.52
CA PHE A 126 6.85 12.02 24.46
C PHE A 126 7.56 11.47 25.72
N GLN A 127 8.83 11.13 25.62
CA GLN A 127 9.64 10.69 26.77
C GLN A 127 10.23 11.85 27.56
N GLY A 128 10.00 13.11 27.14
CA GLY A 128 10.58 14.30 27.75
C GLY A 128 12.11 14.40 27.63
N SER A 129 12.71 13.62 26.74
CA SER A 129 14.18 13.51 26.60
C SER A 129 14.75 14.33 25.45
N GLU A 130 13.95 15.12 24.76
CA GLU A 130 14.40 15.92 23.61
C GLU A 130 13.78 17.31 23.60
N THR A 131 14.56 18.31 23.22
CA THR A 131 14.09 19.66 22.95
C THR A 131 13.90 19.86 21.45
N ILE A 132 12.92 20.67 21.04
CA ILE A 132 12.72 21.03 19.65
C ILE A 132 13.76 22.09 19.28
N THR A 133 14.97 21.64 18.96
CA THR A 133 16.08 22.48 18.49
C THR A 133 16.76 21.76 17.35
N GLY A 134 17.22 22.52 16.38
CA GLY A 134 17.99 21.98 15.26
C GLY A 134 17.98 22.94 14.08
N GLU A 135 18.95 22.74 13.21
CA GLU A 135 19.07 23.45 11.96
C GLU A 135 19.02 22.45 10.81
N THR A 136 18.54 22.88 9.67
CA THR A 136 18.56 22.10 8.44
C THR A 136 19.33 22.84 7.36
N GLY A 137 20.11 22.10 6.56
CA GLY A 137 20.74 22.64 5.36
C GLY A 137 19.79 22.81 4.17
N LYS A 138 18.48 22.50 4.34
CA LYS A 138 17.48 22.63 3.29
C LYS A 138 16.99 24.07 3.19
N LEU A 139 16.90 24.56 1.96
CA LEU A 139 16.39 25.89 1.62
C LEU A 139 14.93 25.83 1.16
N LEU A 140 14.27 26.97 1.11
CA LEU A 140 12.87 27.06 0.65
C LEU A 140 12.62 26.39 -0.73
N PRO A 141 13.49 26.54 -1.74
CA PRO A 141 13.33 25.83 -3.01
C PRO A 141 13.31 24.29 -2.87
N ASP A 142 14.05 23.72 -1.92
CA ASP A 142 14.06 22.28 -1.67
C ASP A 142 12.69 21.81 -1.17
N TYR A 143 12.08 22.55 -0.25
CA TYR A 143 10.73 22.27 0.25
C TYR A 143 9.68 22.41 -0.86
N VAL A 144 9.76 23.47 -1.67
CA VAL A 144 8.85 23.67 -2.82
C VAL A 144 8.97 22.49 -3.79
N SER A 145 10.20 22.08 -4.12
CA SER A 145 10.44 20.93 -4.99
C SER A 145 9.90 19.63 -4.39
N ALA A 146 10.06 19.44 -3.09
CA ALA A 146 9.57 18.25 -2.40
C ALA A 146 8.04 18.19 -2.33
N ILE A 147 7.37 19.32 -2.15
CA ILE A 147 5.90 19.43 -2.18
C ILE A 147 5.39 19.13 -3.59
N ALA A 148 5.93 19.79 -4.61
CA ALA A 148 5.54 19.59 -6.00
C ALA A 148 5.81 18.16 -6.51
N GLY A 149 6.89 17.53 -6.01
CA GLY A 149 7.26 16.16 -6.37
C GLY A 149 6.42 15.07 -5.72
N GLY A 150 5.66 15.41 -4.69
CA GLY A 150 4.91 14.41 -3.91
C GLY A 150 5.82 13.38 -3.24
N GLY A 151 5.24 12.31 -2.69
CA GLY A 151 5.95 11.27 -1.92
C GLY A 151 5.83 9.86 -2.51
N PHE A 152 5.47 9.73 -3.78
CA PHE A 152 5.47 8.42 -4.43
C PHE A 152 6.91 7.99 -4.74
N PRO A 153 7.33 6.78 -4.32
CA PRO A 153 8.73 6.34 -4.40
C PRO A 153 9.36 6.48 -5.79
N GLU A 154 8.62 6.14 -6.83
CA GLU A 154 9.13 6.19 -8.21
C GLU A 154 9.22 7.62 -8.78
N PHE A 155 8.46 8.58 -8.23
CA PHE A 155 8.34 9.90 -8.83
C PHE A 155 9.27 10.93 -8.19
N TYR A 156 9.47 10.87 -6.87
CA TYR A 156 10.21 11.93 -6.18
C TYR A 156 11.70 12.00 -6.54
N GLU A 157 12.29 10.88 -6.97
CA GLU A 157 13.69 10.81 -7.42
C GLU A 157 13.87 11.17 -8.90
N ALA A 158 12.78 11.22 -9.67
CA ALA A 158 12.84 11.52 -11.09
C ALA A 158 13.20 13.00 -11.37
N PRO A 159 13.89 13.30 -12.48
CA PRO A 159 14.09 14.68 -12.93
C PRO A 159 12.73 15.41 -13.07
N ALA A 160 12.68 16.71 -12.74
CA ALA A 160 11.43 17.47 -12.63
C ALA A 160 10.50 17.35 -13.85
N VAL A 161 11.06 17.37 -15.07
CA VAL A 161 10.29 17.25 -16.32
C VAL A 161 9.62 15.88 -16.42
N VAL A 162 10.37 14.81 -16.14
CA VAL A 162 9.87 13.42 -16.18
C VAL A 162 8.84 13.21 -15.09
N ARG A 163 9.13 13.69 -13.88
CA ARG A 163 8.24 13.60 -12.71
C ARG A 163 6.89 14.25 -12.97
N ASN A 164 6.85 15.45 -13.53
CA ASN A 164 5.61 16.14 -13.83
C ASN A 164 4.77 15.33 -14.84
N GLN A 165 5.38 14.81 -15.91
CA GLN A 165 4.69 13.94 -16.86
C GLN A 165 4.17 12.65 -16.22
N GLN A 166 4.93 12.05 -15.30
CA GLN A 166 4.49 10.87 -14.56
C GLN A 166 3.29 11.17 -13.65
N LEU A 167 3.32 12.31 -12.94
CA LEU A 167 2.22 12.75 -12.08
C LEU A 167 0.96 13.04 -12.88
N ASP A 168 1.07 13.74 -14.00
CA ASP A 168 -0.06 14.01 -14.89
C ASP A 168 -0.67 12.70 -15.44
N SER A 169 0.20 11.79 -15.89
CA SER A 169 -0.23 10.46 -16.36
C SER A 169 -0.89 9.65 -15.23
N TYR A 170 -0.37 9.74 -14.00
CA TYR A 170 -0.94 9.06 -12.85
C TYR A 170 -2.33 9.60 -12.53
N LEU A 171 -2.51 10.91 -12.47
CA LEU A 171 -3.80 11.56 -12.22
C LEU A 171 -4.82 11.21 -13.30
N ALA A 172 -4.43 11.26 -14.58
CA ALA A 172 -5.30 10.86 -15.68
C ALA A 172 -5.78 9.41 -15.52
N ARG A 173 -4.90 8.48 -15.16
CA ARG A 173 -5.28 7.07 -14.92
C ARG A 173 -6.21 6.89 -13.72
N VAL A 174 -6.01 7.65 -12.65
CA VAL A 174 -6.91 7.62 -11.49
C VAL A 174 -8.32 8.03 -11.91
N VAL A 175 -8.44 9.10 -12.70
CA VAL A 175 -9.73 9.64 -13.13
C VAL A 175 -10.38 8.74 -14.18
N ASP A 176 -9.62 8.30 -15.18
CA ASP A 176 -10.17 7.60 -16.34
C ASP A 176 -10.39 6.09 -16.12
N ARG A 177 -9.71 5.53 -15.12
CA ARG A 177 -9.76 4.08 -14.88
C ARG A 177 -10.03 3.70 -13.43
N ASP A 178 -9.24 4.20 -12.48
CA ASP A 178 -9.31 3.69 -11.11
C ASP A 178 -10.61 4.07 -10.41
N LEU A 179 -11.14 5.28 -10.64
CA LEU A 179 -12.44 5.69 -10.12
C LEU A 179 -13.60 4.91 -10.74
N PRO A 180 -13.69 4.75 -12.09
CA PRO A 180 -14.69 3.88 -12.70
C PRO A 180 -14.61 2.43 -12.24
N ASP A 181 -13.41 1.84 -12.13
CA ASP A 181 -13.20 0.47 -11.64
C ASP A 181 -13.73 0.26 -10.20
N GLN A 182 -13.81 1.34 -9.42
CA GLN A 182 -14.38 1.35 -8.07
C GLN A 182 -15.88 1.68 -8.04
N GLY A 183 -16.53 1.80 -9.21
CA GLY A 183 -17.95 2.09 -9.32
C GLY A 183 -18.31 3.58 -9.27
N TYR A 184 -17.34 4.50 -9.28
CA TYR A 184 -17.61 5.94 -9.35
C TYR A 184 -17.87 6.36 -10.79
N THR A 185 -18.91 7.17 -10.99
CA THR A 185 -19.20 7.79 -12.29
C THR A 185 -18.53 9.14 -12.35
N VAL A 186 -17.50 9.26 -13.18
CA VAL A 186 -16.83 10.53 -13.48
C VAL A 186 -17.63 11.23 -14.61
N ARG A 187 -18.35 12.31 -14.29
CA ARG A 187 -19.16 13.06 -15.26
C ARG A 187 -18.31 13.99 -16.14
N ASP A 188 -17.25 14.55 -15.58
CA ASP A 188 -16.34 15.43 -16.29
C ASP A 188 -14.94 15.29 -15.66
N SER A 189 -14.03 14.67 -16.41
CA SER A 189 -12.65 14.48 -15.99
C SER A 189 -11.88 15.80 -15.84
N SER A 190 -12.24 16.83 -16.60
CA SER A 190 -11.58 18.12 -16.53
C SER A 190 -11.82 18.85 -15.20
N THR A 191 -12.97 18.62 -14.57
CA THR A 191 -13.31 19.22 -13.25
C THR A 191 -12.48 18.58 -12.12
N LEU A 192 -12.03 17.35 -12.27
CA LEU A 192 -11.22 16.65 -11.26
C LEU A 192 -9.72 16.91 -11.42
N MET A 193 -9.29 17.42 -12.57
CA MET A 193 -7.88 17.66 -12.91
C MET A 193 -7.45 19.13 -12.73
N ASN A 194 -8.40 20.04 -12.44
CA ASN A 194 -8.18 21.44 -12.10
C ASN A 194 -8.30 21.66 -10.59
#